data_f12da77c3a3ef6071b2f82e9c6815a3d
#
_entry.id   f12da77c3a3ef6071b2f82e9c6815a3d
#
_cell.length_a   1.000
_cell.length_b   1.000
_cell.length_c   1.000
_cell.angle_alpha   90.00
_cell.angle_beta   90.00
_cell.angle_gamma   90.00
#
_symmetry.space_group_name_H-M   'P 1'
#
loop_
_entity.id
_entity.type
_entity.pdbx_description
1 polymer ?
#
loop_
_entity_poly.entity_id
_entity_poly.type
_entity_poly.pdbx_seq_one_letter_code
_entity_poly.pdbx_strand_id
1 'polypeptide(L)'
;MDEAADGLIVGHRLMAAGEYELALRAYFRSAAERGADVDTLSAIGAANLRLGRLGQGEQALRRALDRDPNFVPALNNFGVVMAERQRWGEARHLFQAAFALDSGRSPEIRENLRVALAKLEDTRYSGENERNFALVRRGDGRFLLLTTP
;
A
#
# COMPACT_ATOMS: atom_id res chain seq x y z
N MET A 1 -15.25 -30.51 -7.81
CA MET A 1 -14.75 -29.20 -7.42
C MET A 1 -13.51 -28.87 -8.23
N ASP A 2 -13.39 -27.64 -8.66
CA ASP A 2 -12.26 -27.18 -9.48
C ASP A 2 -11.01 -27.06 -8.63
N GLU A 3 -9.92 -27.72 -9.01
CA GLU A 3 -8.64 -27.67 -8.28
C GLU A 3 -8.10 -26.24 -8.17
N ALA A 4 -8.28 -25.41 -9.20
CA ALA A 4 -7.80 -24.03 -9.18
C ALA A 4 -8.57 -23.18 -8.18
N ALA A 5 -9.88 -23.39 -8.05
CA ALA A 5 -10.69 -22.74 -7.00
C ALA A 5 -10.24 -23.20 -5.63
N ASP A 6 -9.95 -24.49 -5.48
CA ASP A 6 -9.40 -25.04 -4.24
C ASP A 6 -8.05 -24.42 -3.91
N GLY A 7 -7.21 -24.20 -4.92
CA GLY A 7 -5.91 -23.55 -4.74
C GLY A 7 -6.04 -22.14 -4.18
N LEU A 8 -7.00 -21.37 -4.65
CA LEU A 8 -7.24 -20.01 -4.14
C LEU A 8 -7.77 -20.05 -2.71
N ILE A 9 -8.71 -20.94 -2.41
CA ILE A 9 -9.25 -21.13 -1.06
C ILE A 9 -8.16 -21.58 -0.09
N VAL A 10 -7.35 -22.58 -0.50
CA VAL A 10 -6.23 -23.08 0.30
C VAL A 10 -5.25 -21.93 0.57
N GLY A 11 -4.93 -21.14 -0.45
CA GLY A 11 -4.06 -20.00 -0.29
C GLY A 11 -4.57 -19.02 0.75
N HIS A 12 -5.86 -18.70 0.72
CA HIS A 12 -6.45 -17.78 1.70
C HIS A 12 -6.39 -18.33 3.13
N ARG A 13 -6.60 -19.62 3.30
CA ARG A 13 -6.47 -20.26 4.60
C ARG A 13 -5.03 -20.20 5.12
N LEU A 14 -4.07 -20.42 4.23
CA LEU A 14 -2.66 -20.35 4.57
C LEU A 14 -2.23 -18.91 4.92
N MET A 15 -2.76 -17.93 4.20
CA MET A 15 -2.53 -16.51 4.54
C MET A 15 -3.04 -16.20 5.94
N ALA A 16 -4.24 -16.64 6.26
CA ALA A 16 -4.83 -16.43 7.59
C ALA A 16 -4.01 -17.11 8.69
N ALA A 17 -3.36 -18.22 8.36
CA ALA A 17 -2.51 -18.95 9.30
C ALA A 17 -1.08 -18.40 9.38
N GLY A 18 -0.75 -17.37 8.59
CA GLY A 18 0.59 -16.80 8.54
C GLY A 18 1.60 -17.62 7.73
N GLU A 19 1.12 -18.60 6.98
CA GLU A 19 1.94 -19.49 6.15
C GLU A 19 2.08 -18.88 4.74
N TYR A 20 2.77 -17.75 4.65
CA TYR A 20 2.79 -16.92 3.44
C TYR A 20 3.49 -17.59 2.24
N GLU A 21 4.57 -18.33 2.49
CA GLU A 21 5.26 -19.06 1.41
C GLU A 21 4.37 -20.15 0.82
N LEU A 22 3.69 -20.90 1.67
CA LEU A 22 2.78 -21.95 1.22
C LEU A 22 1.56 -21.36 0.52
N ALA A 23 1.06 -20.23 1.04
CA ALA A 23 -0.03 -19.51 0.38
C ALA A 23 0.36 -19.10 -1.03
N LEU A 24 1.56 -18.55 -1.19
CA LEU A 24 2.05 -18.11 -2.49
C LEU A 24 2.12 -19.27 -3.48
N ARG A 25 2.59 -20.44 -3.04
CA ARG A 25 2.59 -21.64 -3.88
C ARG A 25 1.20 -22.04 -4.34
N ALA A 26 0.22 -21.99 -3.42
CA ALA A 26 -1.15 -22.32 -3.74
C ALA A 26 -1.73 -21.32 -4.77
N TYR A 27 -1.42 -20.04 -4.62
CA TYR A 27 -1.87 -19.03 -5.56
C TYR A 27 -1.23 -19.20 -6.93
N PHE A 28 0.06 -19.52 -7.01
CA PHE A 28 0.73 -19.78 -8.29
C PHE A 28 0.14 -20.99 -8.98
N ARG A 29 -0.18 -22.04 -8.23
CA ARG A 29 -0.82 -23.22 -8.78
C ARG A 29 -2.19 -22.87 -9.38
N SER A 30 -2.97 -22.09 -8.64
CA SER A 30 -4.28 -21.60 -9.12
C SER A 30 -4.11 -20.78 -10.40
N ALA A 31 -3.11 -19.90 -10.44
CA ALA A 31 -2.85 -19.07 -11.61
C ALA A 31 -2.45 -19.91 -12.82
N ALA A 32 -1.64 -20.95 -12.61
CA ALA A 32 -1.20 -21.84 -13.70
C ALA A 32 -2.36 -22.63 -14.30
N GLU A 33 -3.32 -23.02 -13.48
CA GLU A 33 -4.45 -23.85 -13.91
C GLU A 33 -5.57 -23.03 -14.55
N ARG A 34 -5.88 -21.85 -14.00
CA ARG A 34 -7.02 -21.03 -14.43
C ARG A 34 -6.62 -19.73 -15.12
N GLY A 35 -5.36 -19.40 -15.11
CA GLY A 35 -4.88 -18.08 -15.49
C GLY A 35 -4.87 -17.15 -14.30
N ALA A 36 -4.09 -16.10 -14.41
CA ALA A 36 -3.90 -15.11 -13.35
C ALA A 36 -4.99 -14.06 -13.44
N ASP A 37 -6.12 -14.30 -12.78
CA ASP A 37 -7.21 -13.33 -12.69
C ASP A 37 -6.89 -12.26 -11.63
N VAL A 38 -7.79 -11.26 -11.49
CA VAL A 38 -7.57 -10.13 -10.59
C VAL A 38 -7.47 -10.59 -9.13
N ASP A 39 -8.30 -11.55 -8.72
CA ASP A 39 -8.27 -12.07 -7.35
C ASP A 39 -6.94 -12.76 -7.05
N THR A 40 -6.49 -13.62 -7.96
CA THR A 40 -5.25 -14.37 -7.79
C THR A 40 -4.03 -13.43 -7.81
N LEU A 41 -4.01 -12.47 -8.74
CA LEU A 41 -2.91 -11.49 -8.81
C LEU A 41 -2.84 -10.64 -7.54
N SER A 42 -3.98 -10.19 -7.04
CA SER A 42 -4.04 -9.41 -5.81
C SER A 42 -3.58 -10.24 -4.61
N ALA A 43 -3.99 -11.52 -4.56
CA ALA A 43 -3.58 -12.43 -3.50
C ALA A 43 -2.07 -12.70 -3.52
N ILE A 44 -1.49 -12.88 -4.71
CA ILE A 44 -0.04 -13.03 -4.88
C ILE A 44 0.67 -11.76 -4.37
N GLY A 45 0.14 -10.60 -4.70
CA GLY A 45 0.67 -9.33 -4.20
C GLY A 45 0.66 -9.26 -2.69
N ALA A 46 -0.45 -9.61 -2.06
CA ALA A 46 -0.60 -9.60 -0.61
C ALA A 46 0.39 -10.56 0.07
N ALA A 47 0.54 -11.77 -0.47
CA ALA A 47 1.48 -12.75 0.10
C ALA A 47 2.93 -12.24 0.03
N ASN A 48 3.31 -11.65 -1.10
CA ASN A 48 4.64 -11.06 -1.26
C ASN A 48 4.88 -9.92 -0.28
N LEU A 49 3.87 -9.08 -0.04
CA LEU A 49 3.98 -8.01 0.96
C LEU A 49 4.26 -8.55 2.34
N ARG A 50 3.55 -9.60 2.74
CA ARG A 50 3.76 -10.25 4.04
C ARG A 50 5.16 -10.84 4.16
N LEU A 51 5.75 -11.26 3.04
CA LEU A 51 7.11 -11.79 3.01
C LEU A 51 8.18 -10.69 2.88
N GLY A 52 7.78 -9.43 2.81
CA GLY A 52 8.71 -8.32 2.62
C GLY A 52 9.26 -8.18 1.21
N ARG A 53 8.68 -8.87 0.25
CA ARG A 53 9.11 -8.85 -1.16
C ARG A 53 8.34 -7.76 -1.90
N LEU A 54 8.70 -6.51 -1.64
CA LEU A 54 7.96 -5.35 -2.14
C LEU A 54 7.92 -5.27 -3.66
N GLY A 55 9.03 -5.56 -4.33
CA GLY A 55 9.10 -5.52 -5.79
C GLY A 55 8.16 -6.51 -6.47
N GLN A 56 8.18 -7.76 -6.01
CA GLN A 56 7.28 -8.80 -6.53
C GLN A 56 5.84 -8.47 -6.20
N GLY A 57 5.59 -7.97 -4.99
CA GLY A 57 4.25 -7.54 -4.58
C GLY A 57 3.71 -6.44 -5.47
N GLU A 58 4.50 -5.41 -5.71
CA GLU A 58 4.11 -4.31 -6.59
C GLU A 58 3.79 -4.80 -8.00
N GLN A 59 4.64 -5.65 -8.55
CA GLN A 59 4.44 -6.17 -9.90
C GLN A 59 3.11 -6.91 -10.04
N ALA A 60 2.79 -7.77 -9.08
CA ALA A 60 1.53 -8.51 -9.08
C ALA A 60 0.33 -7.57 -8.94
N LEU A 61 0.45 -6.57 -8.06
CA LEU A 61 -0.64 -5.62 -7.83
C LEU A 61 -0.88 -4.73 -9.04
N ARG A 62 0.18 -4.32 -9.74
CA ARG A 62 0.02 -3.56 -10.99
C ARG A 62 -0.71 -4.37 -12.03
N ARG A 63 -0.39 -5.65 -12.16
CA ARG A 63 -1.09 -6.55 -13.08
C ARG A 63 -2.57 -6.72 -12.69
N ALA A 64 -2.85 -6.80 -11.39
CA ALA A 64 -4.23 -6.87 -10.91
C ALA A 64 -5.00 -5.61 -11.31
N LEU A 65 -4.40 -4.45 -11.11
CA LEU A 65 -5.05 -3.16 -11.44
C LEU A 65 -5.16 -2.92 -12.93
N ASP A 66 -4.30 -3.53 -13.75
CA ASP A 66 -4.45 -3.52 -15.20
C ASP A 66 -5.72 -4.27 -15.62
N ARG A 67 -6.07 -5.31 -14.88
CA ARG A 67 -7.28 -6.08 -15.15
C ARG A 67 -8.54 -5.43 -14.59
N ASP A 68 -8.44 -4.86 -13.40
CA ASP A 68 -9.54 -4.14 -12.78
C ASP A 68 -8.97 -2.95 -12.01
N PRO A 69 -8.99 -1.74 -12.60
CA PRO A 69 -8.45 -0.54 -11.94
C PRO A 69 -9.17 -0.17 -10.64
N ASN A 70 -10.36 -0.71 -10.39
CA ASN A 70 -11.16 -0.41 -9.23
C ASN A 70 -11.18 -1.55 -8.21
N PHE A 71 -10.25 -2.48 -8.32
CA PHE A 71 -10.21 -3.60 -7.39
C PHE A 71 -9.65 -3.14 -6.04
N VAL A 72 -10.53 -2.98 -5.07
CA VAL A 72 -10.22 -2.37 -3.78
C VAL A 72 -9.05 -3.03 -3.05
N PRO A 73 -8.99 -4.38 -2.93
CA PRO A 73 -7.85 -5.01 -2.25
C PRO A 73 -6.51 -4.67 -2.90
N ALA A 74 -6.45 -4.61 -4.23
CA ALA A 74 -5.21 -4.29 -4.93
C ALA A 74 -4.81 -2.83 -4.72
N LEU A 75 -5.77 -1.92 -4.73
CA LEU A 75 -5.50 -0.49 -4.47
C LEU A 75 -4.95 -0.30 -3.06
N ASN A 76 -5.57 -0.92 -2.07
CA ASN A 76 -5.11 -0.82 -0.70
C ASN A 76 -3.70 -1.41 -0.54
N ASN A 77 -3.48 -2.59 -1.07
CA ASN A 77 -2.18 -3.25 -0.94
C ASN A 77 -1.08 -2.52 -1.70
N PHE A 78 -1.40 -1.92 -2.85
CA PHE A 78 -0.44 -1.07 -3.56
C PHE A 78 -0.11 0.17 -2.74
N GLY A 79 -1.10 0.75 -2.08
CA GLY A 79 -0.89 1.83 -1.11
C GLY A 79 0.07 1.43 0.00
N VAL A 80 -0.04 0.20 0.50
CA VAL A 80 0.87 -0.33 1.51
C VAL A 80 2.30 -0.42 0.96
N VAL A 81 2.48 -0.87 -0.30
CA VAL A 81 3.81 -0.86 -0.94
C VAL A 81 4.40 0.54 -0.94
N MET A 82 3.61 1.53 -1.34
CA MET A 82 4.08 2.91 -1.37
C MET A 82 4.43 3.41 0.02
N ALA A 83 3.61 3.09 1.02
CA ALA A 83 3.87 3.47 2.41
C ALA A 83 5.17 2.84 2.93
N GLU A 84 5.41 1.57 2.63
CA GLU A 84 6.64 0.89 3.02
C GLU A 84 7.88 1.52 2.39
N ARG A 85 7.73 2.12 1.22
CA ARG A 85 8.79 2.87 0.55
C ARG A 85 8.81 4.34 0.94
N GLN A 86 8.00 4.72 1.91
CA GLN A 86 7.86 6.09 2.40
C GLN A 86 7.42 7.10 1.33
N ARG A 87 6.69 6.61 0.34
CA ARG A 87 6.08 7.42 -0.71
C ARG A 87 4.65 7.75 -0.28
N TRP A 88 4.54 8.62 0.70
CA TRP A 88 3.28 8.87 1.39
C TRP A 88 2.23 9.57 0.54
N GLY A 89 2.65 10.41 -0.40
CA GLY A 89 1.71 11.04 -1.33
C GLY A 89 1.02 10.04 -2.23
N GLU A 90 1.78 9.10 -2.77
CA GLU A 90 1.24 8.02 -3.61
C GLU A 90 0.39 7.06 -2.78
N ALA A 91 0.86 6.74 -1.56
CA ALA A 91 0.10 5.89 -0.65
C ALA A 91 -1.26 6.52 -0.34
N ARG A 92 -1.27 7.80 0.00
CA ARG A 92 -2.53 8.53 0.27
C ARG A 92 -3.48 8.44 -0.92
N HIS A 93 -2.97 8.67 -2.12
CA HIS A 93 -3.79 8.63 -3.33
C HIS A 93 -4.47 7.27 -3.50
N LEU A 94 -3.71 6.19 -3.30
CA LEU A 94 -4.23 4.83 -3.45
C LEU A 94 -5.22 4.48 -2.35
N PHE A 95 -4.93 4.85 -1.09
CA PHE A 95 -5.84 4.61 0.01
C PHE A 95 -7.14 5.42 -0.13
N GLN A 96 -7.06 6.65 -0.64
CA GLN A 96 -8.25 7.46 -0.90
C GLN A 96 -9.12 6.83 -1.98
N ALA A 97 -8.51 6.31 -3.04
CA ALA A 97 -9.25 5.62 -4.09
C ALA A 97 -9.96 4.38 -3.53
N ALA A 98 -9.26 3.58 -2.75
CA ALA A 98 -9.84 2.40 -2.10
C ALA A 98 -10.98 2.79 -1.16
N PHE A 99 -10.76 3.82 -0.35
CA PHE A 99 -11.76 4.34 0.58
C PHE A 99 -13.04 4.78 -0.15
N ALA A 100 -12.88 5.51 -1.24
CA ALA A 100 -14.03 6.00 -2.01
C ALA A 100 -14.83 4.85 -2.60
N LEU A 101 -14.16 3.81 -3.10
CA LEU A 101 -14.80 2.68 -3.74
C LEU A 101 -15.56 1.78 -2.74
N ASP A 102 -15.05 1.64 -1.52
CA ASP A 102 -15.74 0.81 -0.52
C ASP A 102 -16.60 1.65 0.44
N SER A 103 -16.73 2.93 0.19
CA SER A 103 -17.51 3.87 1.01
C SER A 103 -17.06 3.91 2.47
N GLY A 104 -15.75 3.76 2.68
CA GLY A 104 -15.16 3.82 4.00
C GLY A 104 -15.51 2.67 4.94
N ARG A 105 -15.96 1.54 4.41
CA ARG A 105 -16.41 0.41 5.23
C ARG A 105 -15.25 -0.34 5.89
N SER A 106 -14.11 -0.46 5.20
CA SER A 106 -12.98 -1.21 5.72
C SER A 106 -12.24 -0.43 6.81
N PRO A 107 -12.17 -0.96 8.04
CA PRO A 107 -11.37 -0.33 9.09
C PRO A 107 -9.88 -0.26 8.72
N GLU A 108 -9.38 -1.25 8.01
CA GLU A 108 -7.98 -1.31 7.57
C GLU A 108 -7.67 -0.15 6.62
N ILE A 109 -8.51 0.08 5.62
CA ILE A 109 -8.31 1.17 4.66
C ILE A 109 -8.40 2.52 5.36
N ARG A 110 -9.37 2.68 6.26
CA ARG A 110 -9.50 3.93 7.04
C ARG A 110 -8.22 4.22 7.84
N GLU A 111 -7.69 3.20 8.50
CA GLU A 111 -6.47 3.37 9.30
C GLU A 111 -5.26 3.65 8.41
N ASN A 112 -5.12 2.95 7.30
CA ASN A 112 -4.04 3.18 6.35
C ASN A 112 -4.07 4.62 5.82
N LEU A 113 -5.25 5.11 5.45
CA LEU A 113 -5.41 6.49 4.99
C LEU A 113 -5.05 7.49 6.09
N ARG A 114 -5.50 7.24 7.33
CA ARG A 114 -5.18 8.09 8.47
C ARG A 114 -3.67 8.19 8.67
N VAL A 115 -2.96 7.06 8.63
CA VAL A 115 -1.51 7.03 8.79
C VAL A 115 -0.82 7.83 7.68
N ALA A 116 -1.24 7.63 6.43
CA ALA A 116 -0.65 8.35 5.31
C ALA A 116 -0.83 9.87 5.44
N LEU A 117 -2.02 10.31 5.83
CA LEU A 117 -2.30 11.72 6.05
C LEU A 117 -1.45 12.30 7.18
N ALA A 118 -1.30 11.57 8.27
CA ALA A 118 -0.48 11.98 9.41
C ALA A 118 1.00 12.11 9.00
N LYS A 119 1.50 11.16 8.22
CA LYS A 119 2.89 11.20 7.75
C LYS A 119 3.16 12.38 6.82
N LEU A 120 2.21 12.72 5.96
CA LEU A 120 2.33 13.87 5.07
C LEU A 120 2.32 15.19 5.86
N GLU A 121 1.50 15.27 6.88
CA GLU A 121 1.46 16.46 7.75
C GLU A 121 2.78 16.63 8.48
N ASP A 122 3.32 15.56 9.06
CA ASP A 122 4.61 15.58 9.76
C ASP A 122 5.74 16.00 8.83
N THR A 123 5.76 15.48 7.61
CA THR A 123 6.78 15.80 6.61
C THR A 123 6.73 17.28 6.24
N ARG A 124 5.52 17.80 6.04
CA ARG A 124 5.32 19.22 5.72
C ARG A 124 5.80 20.11 6.86
N TYR A 125 5.43 19.76 8.09
CA TYR A 125 5.81 20.52 9.27
C TYR A 125 7.33 20.53 9.47
N SER A 126 7.99 19.39 9.32
CA SER A 126 9.44 19.29 9.41
C SER A 126 10.14 20.14 8.35
N GLY A 127 9.64 20.09 7.13
CA GLY A 127 10.17 20.87 6.01
C GLY A 127 10.06 22.37 6.26
N GLU A 128 8.95 22.83 6.83
CA GLU A 128 8.77 24.24 7.21
C GLU A 128 9.74 24.65 8.30
N ASN A 129 9.91 23.82 9.32
CA ASN A 129 10.85 24.10 10.41
C ASN A 129 12.28 24.18 9.91
N GLU A 130 12.69 23.30 9.01
CA GLU A 130 14.02 23.32 8.43
C GLU A 130 14.27 24.58 7.60
N ARG A 131 13.27 25.00 6.83
CA ARG A 131 13.37 26.23 6.04
C ARG A 131 13.49 27.45 6.93
N ASN A 132 12.68 27.52 7.97
CA ASN A 132 12.72 28.63 8.91
C ASN A 132 14.09 28.71 9.62
N PHE A 133 14.62 27.57 10.03
CA PHE A 133 15.93 27.50 10.65
C PHE A 133 17.03 27.96 9.68
N ALA A 134 16.97 27.55 8.44
CA ALA A 134 17.93 27.95 7.42
C ALA A 134 17.88 29.47 7.18
N LEU A 135 16.71 30.06 7.15
CA LEU A 135 16.55 31.52 7.01
C LEU A 135 17.18 32.27 8.15
N VAL A 136 16.99 31.82 9.37
CA VAL A 136 17.60 32.40 10.55
C VAL A 136 19.13 32.39 10.44
N ARG A 137 19.70 31.28 10.05
CA ARG A 137 21.17 31.15 9.89
C ARG A 137 21.73 32.08 8.84
N ARG A 138 21.05 32.23 7.71
CA ARG A 138 21.48 33.11 6.60
C ARG A 138 21.39 34.58 6.97
N GLY A 139 20.44 34.95 7.79
CA GLY A 139 20.18 36.31 8.17
C GLY A 139 20.91 36.77 9.43
N ASP A 140 21.96 36.07 9.84
CA ASP A 140 22.69 36.34 11.10
C ASP A 140 21.82 36.27 12.34
N GLY A 141 20.67 35.66 12.22
CA GLY A 141 19.76 35.46 13.32
C GLY A 141 19.08 36.72 13.85
N ARG A 142 19.19 37.84 13.14
CA ARG A 142 18.74 39.10 13.69
C ARG A 142 17.24 39.33 13.70
N PHE A 143 16.55 39.04 12.63
CA PHE A 143 15.15 39.47 12.55
C PHE A 143 14.24 38.51 11.81
N LEU A 144 14.77 37.49 11.23
CA LEU A 144 13.98 36.60 10.39
C LEU A 144 12.97 35.77 11.16
N LEU A 145 13.34 35.41 12.38
CA LEU A 145 12.46 34.65 13.26
C LEU A 145 11.17 35.37 13.59
N LEU A 146 11.22 36.70 13.63
CA LEU A 146 10.10 37.49 14.10
C LEU A 146 8.94 37.50 13.15
N THR A 147 9.21 37.26 11.89
CA THR A 147 8.19 37.39 10.83
C THR A 147 7.66 36.07 10.32
N THR A 148 8.23 34.97 10.79
CA THR A 148 7.88 33.65 10.29
C THR A 148 7.06 32.94 11.35
N PRO A 149 5.73 32.81 11.14
CA PRO A 149 4.88 32.08 12.05
C PRO A 149 5.11 30.58 11.96
#